data_0816fb1e013fa747bd9ccaee8e3166e4
#
_entry.id   0816fb1e013fa747bd9ccaee8e3166e4
#
_cell.length_a   1.000
_cell.length_b   1.000
_cell.length_c   1.000
_cell.angle_alpha   90.00
_cell.angle_beta   90.00
_cell.angle_gamma   90.00
#
_symmetry.space_group_name_H-M   'P 1'
#
loop_
_entity.id
_entity.type
_entity.pdbx_description
1 polymer ?
#
loop_
_entity_poly.entity_id
_entity_poly.type
_entity_poly.pdbx_seq_one_letter_code
_entity_poly.pdbx_strand_id
1 'polypeptide(L)'
;YPYESAAYEQVYNECNAVQSEILRFAGSESLAATTTIHCTKITAEGLNALKNLGVKGLLGLYGNSAMPKKSYLTSEADSERIRAGEIVSVDKIAYAGIDVILNCFSCAGNLRQLQNLQDRDVVKIMIHEQYFYEDYAQYQADFRKKLEQAFEFLIEKGFVSCFFEELL
;
A
#
# COMPACT_ATOMS: atom_id res chain seq x y z
N TYR A 1 5.00 -7.95 -15.15
CA TYR A 1 4.08 -7.11 -14.36
C TYR A 1 3.53 -6.00 -15.25
N PRO A 2 2.24 -5.63 -15.15
CA PRO A 2 1.58 -4.80 -16.14
C PRO A 2 2.29 -3.48 -16.46
N TYR A 3 2.83 -2.79 -15.42
CA TYR A 3 3.43 -1.47 -15.60
C TYR A 3 4.96 -1.44 -15.54
N GLU A 4 5.62 -2.60 -15.44
CA GLU A 4 7.09 -2.69 -15.42
C GLU A 4 7.76 -2.20 -16.71
N SER A 5 7.01 -2.25 -17.83
CA SER A 5 7.45 -1.77 -19.15
C SER A 5 6.39 -0.92 -19.87
N ALA A 6 5.40 -0.41 -19.14
CA ALA A 6 4.30 0.34 -19.72
C ALA A 6 4.71 1.74 -20.13
N ALA A 7 4.23 2.19 -21.28
CA ALA A 7 4.35 3.57 -21.73
C ALA A 7 3.38 4.49 -20.96
N TYR A 8 3.61 5.80 -21.05
CA TYR A 8 2.76 6.82 -20.43
C TYR A 8 1.28 6.65 -20.76
N GLU A 9 0.96 6.52 -22.04
CA GLU A 9 -0.43 6.45 -22.54
C GLU A 9 -1.18 5.23 -21.98
N GLN A 10 -0.50 4.10 -21.84
CA GLN A 10 -1.11 2.90 -21.28
C GLN A 10 -1.50 3.15 -19.82
N VAL A 11 -0.56 3.59 -18.99
CA VAL A 11 -0.82 3.84 -17.56
C VAL A 11 -1.87 4.92 -17.39
N TYR A 12 -1.76 6.01 -18.16
CA TYR A 12 -2.72 7.11 -18.09
C TYR A 12 -4.14 6.64 -18.41
N ASN A 13 -4.33 5.95 -19.55
CA ASN A 13 -5.64 5.54 -20.00
C ASN A 13 -6.30 4.52 -19.07
N GLU A 14 -5.54 3.52 -18.60
CA GLU A 14 -6.04 2.50 -17.69
C GLU A 14 -6.41 3.10 -16.32
N CYS A 15 -5.53 3.91 -15.72
CA CYS A 15 -5.81 4.54 -14.44
C CYS A 15 -6.93 5.59 -14.54
N ASN A 16 -6.97 6.39 -15.62
CA ASN A 16 -8.04 7.35 -15.84
C ASN A 16 -9.40 6.66 -16.01
N ALA A 17 -9.45 5.52 -16.68
CA ALA A 17 -10.68 4.74 -16.79
C ALA A 17 -11.19 4.28 -15.42
N VAL A 18 -10.29 3.78 -14.54
CA VAL A 18 -10.64 3.38 -13.18
C VAL A 18 -11.11 4.59 -12.36
N GLN A 19 -10.38 5.71 -12.39
CA GLN A 19 -10.79 6.92 -11.68
C GLN A 19 -12.15 7.44 -12.17
N SER A 20 -12.38 7.43 -13.48
CA SER A 20 -13.65 7.84 -14.08
C SER A 20 -14.82 6.98 -13.60
N GLU A 21 -14.62 5.66 -13.49
CA GLU A 21 -15.65 4.76 -12.95
C GLU A 21 -15.90 4.98 -11.45
N ILE A 22 -14.86 5.21 -10.65
CA ILE A 22 -15.01 5.57 -9.24
C ILE A 22 -15.83 6.86 -9.11
N LEU A 23 -15.46 7.89 -9.87
CA LEU A 23 -16.18 9.17 -9.87
C LEU A 23 -17.64 9.02 -10.29
N ARG A 24 -17.91 8.23 -11.32
CA ARG A 24 -19.27 7.97 -11.81
C ARG A 24 -20.12 7.19 -10.81
N PHE A 25 -19.55 6.18 -10.17
CA PHE A 25 -20.26 5.25 -9.30
C PHE A 25 -20.36 5.74 -7.85
N ALA A 26 -19.28 6.30 -7.28
CA ALA A 26 -19.15 6.59 -5.87
C ALA A 26 -18.91 8.08 -5.55
N GLY A 27 -18.65 8.91 -6.56
CA GLY A 27 -18.38 10.36 -6.37
C GLY A 27 -16.94 10.68 -5.99
N SER A 28 -16.65 11.98 -5.98
CA SER A 28 -15.30 12.51 -5.74
C SER A 28 -14.72 12.17 -4.36
N GLU A 29 -15.57 12.07 -3.36
CA GLU A 29 -15.19 11.76 -1.98
C GLU A 29 -14.64 10.33 -1.81
N SER A 30 -14.86 9.46 -2.82
CA SER A 30 -14.37 8.08 -2.83
C SER A 30 -13.07 7.91 -3.61
N LEU A 31 -12.55 8.97 -4.24
CA LEU A 31 -11.33 8.93 -5.01
C LEU A 31 -10.14 9.47 -4.18
N ALA A 32 -9.31 8.54 -3.69
CA ALA A 32 -8.09 8.91 -2.96
C ALA A 32 -7.00 9.42 -3.90
N ALA A 33 -6.21 10.39 -3.43
CA ALA A 33 -4.99 10.84 -4.11
C ALA A 33 -3.80 9.90 -3.89
N THR A 34 -4.02 8.74 -3.30
CA THR A 34 -3.00 7.74 -2.98
C THR A 34 -3.40 6.37 -3.53
N THR A 35 -2.41 5.58 -3.93
CA THR A 35 -2.68 4.25 -4.49
C THR A 35 -1.52 3.27 -4.30
N THR A 36 -1.73 2.03 -4.70
CA THR A 36 -0.70 0.99 -4.79
C THR A 36 -0.75 0.40 -6.20
N ILE A 37 0.37 0.40 -6.89
CA ILE A 37 0.50 -0.27 -8.19
C ILE A 37 0.83 -1.74 -7.97
N HIS A 38 0.19 -2.61 -8.74
CA HIS A 38 0.39 -4.06 -8.66
C HIS A 38 1.88 -4.42 -8.74
N CYS A 39 2.33 -5.19 -7.75
CA CYS A 39 3.73 -5.56 -7.54
C CYS A 39 4.71 -4.37 -7.40
N THR A 40 4.21 -3.15 -7.25
CA THR A 40 5.00 -1.93 -6.99
C THR A 40 6.07 -1.63 -8.06
N LYS A 41 5.82 -2.05 -9.31
CA LYS A 41 6.71 -1.85 -10.45
C LYS A 41 6.05 -0.95 -11.48
N ILE A 42 6.76 0.08 -11.91
CA ILE A 42 6.30 1.06 -12.88
C ILE A 42 7.49 1.73 -13.58
N THR A 43 7.30 2.20 -14.79
CA THR A 43 8.28 3.02 -15.53
C THR A 43 8.26 4.48 -15.05
N ALA A 44 9.27 5.26 -15.43
CA ALA A 44 9.30 6.71 -15.18
C ALA A 44 8.15 7.43 -15.90
N GLU A 45 7.83 7.00 -17.12
CA GLU A 45 6.69 7.51 -17.88
C GLU A 45 5.36 7.18 -17.19
N GLY A 46 5.22 5.95 -16.65
CA GLY A 46 4.05 5.57 -15.87
C GLY A 46 3.90 6.37 -14.58
N LEU A 47 4.98 6.66 -13.86
CA LEU A 47 4.94 7.56 -12.69
C LEU A 47 4.49 8.98 -13.09
N ASN A 48 4.94 9.46 -14.24
CA ASN A 48 4.51 10.75 -14.76
C ASN A 48 3.02 10.77 -15.12
N ALA A 49 2.51 9.66 -15.68
CA ALA A 49 1.07 9.49 -15.93
C ALA A 49 0.25 9.56 -14.64
N LEU A 50 0.68 8.86 -13.58
CA LEU A 50 0.02 8.90 -12.26
C LEU A 50 0.02 10.32 -11.66
N LYS A 51 1.15 11.05 -11.76
CA LYS A 51 1.21 12.45 -11.32
C LYS A 51 0.19 13.33 -12.05
N ASN A 52 0.07 13.18 -13.36
CA ASN A 52 -0.87 13.94 -14.17
C ASN A 52 -2.34 13.58 -13.87
N LEU A 53 -2.59 12.40 -13.32
CA LEU A 53 -3.89 11.97 -12.81
C LEU A 53 -4.15 12.38 -11.34
N GLY A 54 -3.26 13.17 -10.74
CA GLY A 54 -3.43 13.69 -9.39
C GLY A 54 -2.98 12.75 -8.26
N VAL A 55 -2.28 11.66 -8.57
CA VAL A 55 -1.71 10.78 -7.54
C VAL A 55 -0.58 11.51 -6.83
N LYS A 56 -0.68 11.58 -5.51
CA LYS A 56 0.27 12.26 -4.60
C LYS A 56 1.07 11.28 -3.76
N GLY A 57 0.57 10.07 -3.54
CA GLY A 57 1.23 9.08 -2.69
C GLY A 57 1.12 7.65 -3.23
N LEU A 58 2.21 6.89 -3.04
CA LEU A 58 2.32 5.50 -3.42
C LEU A 58 2.76 4.64 -2.24
N LEU A 59 1.98 3.62 -1.94
CA LEU A 59 2.33 2.59 -0.97
C LEU A 59 3.08 1.46 -1.69
N GLY A 60 4.19 1.01 -1.11
CA GLY A 60 5.05 0.01 -1.73
C GLY A 60 5.58 -1.05 -0.77
N LEU A 61 6.17 -2.09 -1.34
CA LEU A 61 6.82 -3.16 -0.60
C LEU A 61 8.32 -2.86 -0.49
N TYR A 62 8.79 -2.60 0.71
CA TYR A 62 10.18 -2.27 1.01
C TYR A 62 10.78 -3.25 2.04
N GLY A 63 10.36 -4.50 1.97
CA GLY A 63 10.62 -5.51 2.98
C GLY A 63 12.05 -6.03 3.05
N ASN A 64 12.19 -7.09 3.85
CA ASN A 64 13.44 -7.82 4.10
C ASN A 64 13.81 -8.74 2.91
N SER A 65 14.72 -9.67 3.13
CA SER A 65 15.28 -10.59 2.12
C SER A 65 14.26 -11.42 1.32
N ALA A 66 13.03 -11.56 1.79
CA ALA A 66 11.95 -12.31 1.12
C ALA A 66 11.06 -11.43 0.23
N MET A 67 11.23 -10.10 0.30
CA MET A 67 10.44 -9.10 -0.42
C MET A 67 11.37 -8.20 -1.25
N PRO A 68 10.90 -7.51 -2.29
CA PRO A 68 11.70 -6.51 -2.99
C PRO A 68 12.28 -5.50 -2.00
N LYS A 69 13.59 -5.25 -2.08
CA LYS A 69 14.27 -4.29 -1.20
C LYS A 69 13.85 -2.85 -1.46
N LYS A 70 13.30 -2.58 -2.63
CA LYS A 70 12.77 -1.28 -3.05
C LYS A 70 11.60 -1.46 -3.99
N SER A 71 10.72 -0.50 -3.97
CA SER A 71 9.56 -0.42 -4.86
C SER A 71 9.66 0.82 -5.75
N TYR A 72 8.94 0.80 -6.84
CA TYR A 72 8.92 1.90 -7.81
C TYR A 72 10.34 2.23 -8.29
N LEU A 73 10.66 3.51 -8.45
CA LEU A 73 11.97 4.01 -8.89
C LEU A 73 12.73 4.74 -7.77
N THR A 74 12.42 4.43 -6.50
CA THR A 74 13.11 5.03 -5.36
C THR A 74 14.59 4.64 -5.33
N SER A 75 15.46 5.55 -4.87
CA SER A 75 16.87 5.27 -4.64
C SER A 75 17.04 4.25 -3.51
N GLU A 76 18.23 3.66 -3.38
CA GLU A 76 18.52 2.77 -2.25
C GLU A 76 18.43 3.52 -0.92
N ALA A 77 18.96 4.74 -0.85
CA ALA A 77 18.91 5.58 0.36
C ALA A 77 17.45 5.91 0.76
N ASP A 78 16.61 6.29 -0.20
CA ASP A 78 15.19 6.54 0.07
C ASP A 78 14.46 5.27 0.48
N SER A 79 14.78 4.13 -0.15
CA SER A 79 14.20 2.84 0.20
C SER A 79 14.56 2.41 1.63
N GLU A 80 15.76 2.74 2.11
CA GLU A 80 16.16 2.49 3.50
C GLU A 80 15.39 3.35 4.50
N ARG A 81 15.20 4.62 4.20
CA ARG A 81 14.37 5.53 5.01
C ARG A 81 12.91 5.06 5.07
N ILE A 82 12.35 4.65 3.93
CA ILE A 82 10.99 4.10 3.87
C ILE A 82 10.89 2.80 4.69
N ARG A 83 11.87 1.92 4.63
CA ARG A 83 11.93 0.70 5.49
C ARG A 83 12.00 1.05 6.97
N ALA A 84 12.66 2.13 7.32
CA ALA A 84 12.70 2.64 8.70
C ALA A 84 11.35 3.22 9.16
N GLY A 85 10.38 3.40 8.27
CA GLY A 85 9.02 3.87 8.56
C GLY A 85 8.73 5.28 8.08
N GLU A 86 9.71 5.97 7.51
CA GLU A 86 9.52 7.33 7.01
C GLU A 86 8.60 7.36 5.77
N ILE A 87 7.89 8.49 5.61
CA ILE A 87 7.24 8.87 4.36
C ILE A 87 8.24 9.77 3.62
N VAL A 88 8.67 9.34 2.45
CA VAL A 88 9.72 10.02 1.68
C VAL A 88 9.14 10.61 0.41
N SER A 89 9.26 11.92 0.24
CA SER A 89 8.81 12.61 -0.97
C SER A 89 9.94 12.70 -2.01
N VAL A 90 9.69 12.15 -3.19
CA VAL A 90 10.58 12.26 -4.35
C VAL A 90 9.77 12.74 -5.54
N ASP A 91 10.20 13.81 -6.17
CA ASP A 91 9.59 14.35 -7.38
C ASP A 91 8.06 14.54 -7.26
N LYS A 92 7.61 15.10 -6.12
CA LYS A 92 6.21 15.41 -5.78
C LYS A 92 5.30 14.19 -5.56
N ILE A 93 5.86 12.99 -5.45
CA ILE A 93 5.15 11.80 -4.97
C ILE A 93 5.72 11.41 -3.62
N ALA A 94 4.85 11.16 -2.66
CA ALA A 94 5.21 10.59 -1.37
C ALA A 94 5.20 9.06 -1.45
N TYR A 95 6.25 8.44 -0.96
CA TYR A 95 6.39 6.99 -0.91
C TYR A 95 6.38 6.51 0.53
N ALA A 96 5.61 5.47 0.81
CA ALA A 96 5.62 4.81 2.11
C ALA A 96 5.66 3.28 1.96
N GLY A 97 6.23 2.62 2.94
CA GLY A 97 6.30 1.16 2.98
C GLY A 97 5.06 0.56 3.63
N ILE A 98 4.60 -0.59 3.12
CA ILE A 98 3.65 -1.45 3.80
C ILE A 98 4.42 -2.22 4.86
N ASP A 99 3.98 -2.12 6.12
CA ASP A 99 4.68 -2.70 7.26
C ASP A 99 4.25 -4.14 7.53
N VAL A 100 2.96 -4.45 7.42
CA VAL A 100 2.41 -5.80 7.66
C VAL A 100 1.41 -6.16 6.57
N ILE A 101 1.51 -7.39 6.05
CA ILE A 101 0.54 -7.98 5.12
C ILE A 101 -0.14 -9.14 5.84
N LEU A 102 -1.40 -8.95 6.26
CA LEU A 102 -2.07 -9.86 7.21
C LEU A 102 -2.22 -11.29 6.70
N ASN A 103 -2.41 -11.49 5.40
CA ASN A 103 -2.54 -12.84 4.84
C ASN A 103 -1.23 -13.63 4.79
N CYS A 104 -0.07 -12.98 4.95
CA CYS A 104 1.23 -13.64 4.88
C CYS A 104 1.64 -14.36 6.17
N PHE A 105 0.98 -14.07 7.30
CA PHE A 105 1.34 -14.62 8.59
C PHE A 105 0.14 -15.23 9.31
N SER A 106 0.41 -16.09 10.30
CA SER A 106 -0.61 -16.53 11.27
C SER A 106 -1.02 -15.37 12.19
N CYS A 107 -2.11 -15.53 12.95
CA CYS A 107 -2.53 -14.57 13.99
C CYS A 107 -1.37 -14.18 14.91
N ALA A 108 -0.67 -15.16 15.47
CA ALA A 108 0.49 -14.90 16.34
C ALA A 108 1.68 -14.26 15.61
N GLY A 109 1.85 -14.57 14.31
CA GLY A 109 2.86 -13.95 13.46
C GLY A 109 2.57 -12.47 13.22
N ASN A 110 1.33 -12.13 12.89
CA ASN A 110 0.89 -10.74 12.72
C ASN A 110 1.09 -9.92 13.99
N LEU A 111 0.68 -10.44 15.15
CA LEU A 111 0.87 -9.74 16.43
C LEU A 111 2.34 -9.50 16.74
N ARG A 112 3.24 -10.46 16.49
CA ARG A 112 4.69 -10.24 16.65
C ARG A 112 5.23 -9.15 15.73
N GLN A 113 4.76 -9.10 14.48
CA GLN A 113 5.16 -8.01 13.57
C GLN A 113 4.69 -6.65 14.10
N LEU A 114 3.43 -6.55 14.53
CA LEU A 114 2.87 -5.32 15.08
C LEU A 114 3.56 -4.89 16.39
N GLN A 115 3.91 -5.84 17.27
CA GLN A 115 4.68 -5.55 18.49
C GLN A 115 6.03 -4.89 18.19
N ASN A 116 6.71 -5.29 17.11
CA ASN A 116 7.97 -4.67 16.69
C ASN A 116 7.79 -3.26 16.10
N LEU A 117 6.56 -2.85 15.84
CA LEU A 117 6.20 -1.57 15.23
C LEU A 117 5.46 -0.63 16.20
N GLN A 118 5.26 -1.03 17.45
CA GLN A 118 4.44 -0.29 18.42
C GLN A 118 4.98 1.12 18.76
N ASP A 119 6.26 1.36 18.55
CA ASP A 119 6.91 2.66 18.82
C ASP A 119 6.98 3.54 17.54
N ARG A 120 6.34 3.13 16.45
CA ARG A 120 6.24 3.94 15.23
C ARG A 120 5.08 4.91 15.29
N ASP A 121 5.25 6.09 14.70
CA ASP A 121 4.17 7.06 14.57
C ASP A 121 3.06 6.59 13.62
N VAL A 122 3.42 5.84 12.58
CA VAL A 122 2.50 5.33 11.55
C VAL A 122 2.77 3.86 11.27
N VAL A 123 1.72 3.05 11.29
CA VAL A 123 1.76 1.62 10.89
C VAL A 123 0.83 1.41 9.71
N LYS A 124 1.36 0.86 8.62
CA LYS A 124 0.63 0.62 7.38
C LYS A 124 0.39 -0.88 7.18
N ILE A 125 -0.88 -1.26 7.22
CA ILE A 125 -1.32 -2.66 7.07
C ILE A 125 -1.95 -2.85 5.70
N MET A 126 -1.53 -3.88 4.99
CA MET A 126 -2.18 -4.35 3.77
C MET A 126 -3.08 -5.54 4.07
N ILE A 127 -4.27 -5.49 3.52
CA ILE A 127 -5.19 -6.63 3.44
C ILE A 127 -5.45 -6.94 1.97
N HIS A 128 -5.75 -8.20 1.70
CA HIS A 128 -6.25 -8.63 0.41
C HIS A 128 -7.61 -9.28 0.65
N GLU A 129 -8.68 -8.62 0.25
CA GLU A 129 -10.06 -9.00 0.55
C GLU A 129 -10.45 -10.38 0.02
N GLN A 130 -9.83 -10.86 -1.06
CA GLN A 130 -10.13 -12.18 -1.63
C GLN A 130 -9.91 -13.33 -0.64
N TYR A 131 -9.06 -13.16 0.37
CA TYR A 131 -8.83 -14.17 1.41
C TYR A 131 -10.04 -14.39 2.35
N PHE A 132 -11.04 -13.53 2.29
CA PHE A 132 -12.31 -13.71 2.99
C PHE A 132 -13.30 -14.63 2.26
N TYR A 133 -13.12 -14.86 0.96
CA TYR A 133 -14.09 -15.58 0.13
C TYR A 133 -13.77 -17.06 0.07
N GLU A 134 -14.76 -17.89 0.42
CA GLU A 134 -14.60 -19.35 0.50
C GLU A 134 -14.33 -20.02 -0.87
N ASP A 135 -14.75 -19.38 -1.94
CA ASP A 135 -14.50 -19.82 -3.32
C ASP A 135 -13.11 -19.41 -3.85
N TYR A 136 -12.37 -18.58 -3.11
CA TYR A 136 -11.00 -18.26 -3.47
C TYR A 136 -10.04 -19.42 -3.13
N ALA A 137 -9.20 -19.81 -4.09
CA ALA A 137 -8.30 -20.96 -3.95
C ALA A 137 -7.33 -20.90 -2.74
N GLN A 138 -7.11 -19.69 -2.19
CA GLN A 138 -6.25 -19.46 -1.03
C GLN A 138 -7.04 -18.86 0.14
N TYR A 139 -8.33 -19.16 0.23
CA TYR A 139 -9.18 -18.76 1.34
C TYR A 139 -8.53 -19.05 2.70
N GLN A 140 -8.68 -18.12 3.63
CA GLN A 140 -8.17 -18.24 4.99
C GLN A 140 -9.33 -18.09 5.98
N ALA A 141 -9.80 -19.18 6.54
CA ALA A 141 -10.92 -19.18 7.49
C ALA A 141 -10.67 -18.33 8.76
N ASP A 142 -9.40 -18.09 9.10
CA ASP A 142 -8.99 -17.24 10.22
C ASP A 142 -8.70 -15.78 9.82
N PHE A 143 -8.94 -15.37 8.56
CA PHE A 143 -8.54 -14.05 8.09
C PHE A 143 -9.27 -12.91 8.81
N ARG A 144 -10.55 -13.10 9.09
CA ARG A 144 -11.33 -12.16 9.92
C ARG A 144 -10.71 -12.00 11.32
N LYS A 145 -10.33 -13.11 11.95
CA LYS A 145 -9.67 -13.09 13.27
C LYS A 145 -8.32 -12.37 13.21
N LYS A 146 -7.54 -12.56 12.14
CA LYS A 146 -6.28 -11.82 11.94
C LYS A 146 -6.51 -10.31 11.91
N LEU A 147 -7.55 -9.88 11.20
CA LEU A 147 -7.90 -8.47 11.08
C LEU A 147 -8.36 -7.89 12.42
N GLU A 148 -9.29 -8.56 13.11
CA GLU A 148 -9.80 -8.16 14.41
C GLU A 148 -8.66 -8.00 15.42
N GLN A 149 -7.81 -9.02 15.58
CA GLN A 149 -6.67 -8.98 16.50
C GLN A 149 -5.65 -7.89 16.18
N ALA A 150 -5.40 -7.62 14.89
CA ALA A 150 -4.49 -6.56 14.48
C ALA A 150 -5.03 -5.19 14.90
N PHE A 151 -6.32 -4.92 14.66
CA PHE A 151 -6.94 -3.65 15.05
C PHE A 151 -7.08 -3.50 16.56
N GLU A 152 -7.50 -4.55 17.27
CA GLU A 152 -7.56 -4.54 18.75
C GLU A 152 -6.20 -4.16 19.34
N PHE A 153 -5.13 -4.80 18.91
CA PHE A 153 -3.77 -4.50 19.35
C PHE A 153 -3.38 -3.03 19.09
N LEU A 154 -3.64 -2.51 17.89
CA LEU A 154 -3.28 -1.13 17.55
C LEU A 154 -4.10 -0.11 18.35
N ILE A 155 -5.40 -0.35 18.55
CA ILE A 155 -6.26 0.50 19.38
C ILE A 155 -5.78 0.50 20.84
N GLU A 156 -5.44 -0.66 21.41
CA GLU A 156 -4.86 -0.76 22.75
C GLU A 156 -3.54 0.01 22.90
N LYS A 157 -2.77 0.13 21.81
CA LYS A 157 -1.53 0.92 21.76
C LYS A 157 -1.76 2.41 21.48
N GLY A 158 -3.01 2.84 21.33
CA GLY A 158 -3.37 4.24 21.13
C GLY A 158 -3.32 4.72 19.68
N PHE A 159 -3.16 3.81 18.70
CA PHE A 159 -3.24 4.17 17.29
C PHE A 159 -4.68 4.53 16.91
N VAL A 160 -4.80 5.51 16.02
CA VAL A 160 -6.05 5.88 15.36
C VAL A 160 -5.92 5.66 13.86
N SER A 161 -7.01 5.22 13.21
CA SER A 161 -7.01 5.05 11.75
C SER A 161 -7.08 6.41 11.07
N CYS A 162 -6.34 6.56 9.96
CA CYS A 162 -6.41 7.72 9.07
C CYS A 162 -6.22 7.27 7.62
N PHE A 163 -6.62 8.11 6.67
CA PHE A 163 -6.25 7.91 5.29
C PHE A 163 -4.79 8.31 5.05
N PHE A 164 -4.11 7.59 4.16
CA PHE A 164 -2.70 7.89 3.88
C PHE A 164 -2.50 9.32 3.37
N GLU A 165 -3.45 9.85 2.62
CA GLU A 165 -3.39 11.24 2.12
C GLU A 165 -3.45 12.31 3.22
N GLU A 166 -3.96 11.99 4.40
CA GLU A 166 -3.97 12.91 5.55
C GLU A 166 -2.57 13.07 6.19
N LEU A 167 -1.63 12.23 5.78
CA LEU A 167 -0.24 12.24 6.25
C LEU A 167 0.73 12.94 5.27
N LEU A 168 0.22 13.49 4.13
CA LEU A 168 1.05 14.04 3.05
C LEU A 168 1.26 15.56 3.13
#